data_5d7a802a7275820b306cce5383951001
#
_entry.id   5d7a802a7275820b306cce5383951001
#
_cell.length_a   1.000
_cell.length_b   1.000
_cell.length_c   1.000
_cell.angle_alpha   90.00
_cell.angle_beta   90.00
_cell.angle_gamma   90.00
#
_symmetry.space_group_name_H-M   'P 1'
#
loop_
_entity.id
_entity.type
_entity.pdbx_description
1 polymer ?
#
loop_
_entity_poly.entity_id
_entity_poly.type
_entity_poly.pdbx_seq_one_letter_code
_entity_poly.pdbx_strand_id
1 'polypeptide(L)'
;MRPAVVLAAMTLGLLLAACDREPKVDMKDASVEDVARKVEKARGSEMIVLPGKWVQDVTMETFEIPGMPASAQASVRETMKSHASGHEICLTDADTKRPSEDFFAGKDSNCRYERFTMRGGKIDGVMRCEERGMTQTMELKGDYAPDHYAMRMDMRTDGGPAGAMGKMHMVMRVDAKRVGDCDAAGKEKST
;
A
#
# COMPACT_ATOMS: atom_id res chain seq x y z
N MET A 1 55.20 39.58 35.76
CA MET A 1 53.75 39.41 35.90
C MET A 1 53.15 39.36 34.47
N ARG A 2 52.82 38.21 34.01
CA ARG A 2 52.19 38.01 32.66
C ARG A 2 50.71 37.56 32.84
N PRO A 3 49.72 38.24 32.29
CA PRO A 3 48.35 37.76 32.36
C PRO A 3 48.12 36.66 31.33
N ALA A 4 47.56 35.56 31.79
CA ALA A 4 47.10 34.47 30.96
C ALA A 4 45.72 34.83 30.28
N VAL A 5 45.70 34.81 28.97
CA VAL A 5 44.45 34.96 28.18
C VAL A 5 43.82 33.58 28.06
N VAL A 6 42.66 33.40 28.69
CA VAL A 6 41.82 32.20 28.52
C VAL A 6 40.93 32.42 27.34
N LEU A 7 41.21 31.72 26.21
CA LEU A 7 40.30 31.64 25.07
C LEU A 7 39.20 30.59 25.38
N ALA A 8 37.99 31.05 25.65
CA ALA A 8 36.81 30.22 25.70
C ALA A 8 36.33 29.91 24.26
N ALA A 9 36.56 28.70 23.79
CA ALA A 9 36.03 28.22 22.54
C ALA A 9 34.54 27.85 22.72
N MET A 10 33.64 28.74 22.24
CA MET A 10 32.23 28.47 22.11
C MET A 10 32.03 27.53 20.92
N THR A 11 31.85 26.23 21.16
CA THR A 11 31.39 25.27 20.16
C THR A 11 29.88 25.45 19.97
N LEU A 12 29.52 26.17 18.91
CA LEU A 12 28.14 26.31 18.43
C LEU A 12 27.70 24.98 17.80
N GLY A 13 27.04 24.13 18.58
CA GLY A 13 26.43 22.91 18.10
C GLY A 13 25.27 23.25 17.18
N LEU A 14 25.44 23.11 15.85
CA LEU A 14 24.34 23.10 14.91
C LEU A 14 23.50 21.84 15.17
N LEU A 15 22.38 22.01 15.86
CA LEU A 15 21.29 21.06 15.89
C LEU A 15 20.69 21.03 14.46
N LEU A 16 21.11 20.09 13.64
CA LEU A 16 20.43 19.71 12.42
C LEU A 16 19.07 19.13 12.83
N ALA A 17 18.07 19.98 12.95
CA ALA A 17 16.69 19.55 12.96
C ALA A 17 16.41 18.94 11.57
N ALA A 18 16.61 17.64 11.42
CA ALA A 18 16.10 16.89 10.29
C ALA A 18 14.57 17.06 10.32
N CYS A 19 14.06 17.95 9.51
CA CYS A 19 12.61 18.04 9.27
C CYS A 19 12.18 16.70 8.72
N ASP A 20 11.51 15.92 9.53
CA ASP A 20 10.85 14.68 9.18
C ASP A 20 9.70 15.04 8.20
N ARG A 21 10.00 15.03 6.91
CA ARG A 21 9.11 15.43 5.80
C ARG A 21 8.18 14.33 5.33
N GLU A 22 8.35 13.13 5.90
CA GLU A 22 7.50 12.01 5.48
C GLU A 22 6.03 12.21 5.85
N PRO A 23 5.09 11.78 4.98
CA PRO A 23 3.67 11.86 5.27
C PRO A 23 3.35 11.13 6.57
N LYS A 24 2.61 11.80 7.45
CA LYS A 24 2.13 11.21 8.72
C LYS A 24 0.62 11.18 8.72
N VAL A 25 0.07 10.00 8.58
CA VAL A 25 -1.37 9.75 8.64
C VAL A 25 -1.64 8.77 9.76
N ASP A 26 -2.59 9.09 10.62
CA ASP A 26 -3.13 8.20 11.65
C ASP A 26 -4.64 8.47 11.72
N MET A 27 -5.43 7.46 11.39
CA MET A 27 -6.88 7.56 11.33
C MET A 27 -7.53 6.29 11.89
N LYS A 28 -8.69 6.47 12.52
CA LYS A 28 -9.55 5.40 13.04
C LYS A 28 -10.98 5.64 12.61
N ASP A 29 -11.72 4.55 12.38
CA ASP A 29 -13.12 4.56 11.97
C ASP A 29 -13.43 5.52 10.82
N ALA A 30 -12.52 5.55 9.82
CA ALA A 30 -12.56 6.50 8.72
C ALA A 30 -13.08 5.86 7.43
N SER A 31 -13.80 6.64 6.61
CA SER A 31 -14.14 6.22 5.26
C SER A 31 -12.90 6.12 4.39
N VAL A 32 -12.97 5.34 3.33
CA VAL A 32 -11.89 5.23 2.33
C VAL A 32 -11.53 6.60 1.75
N GLU A 33 -12.55 7.40 1.45
CA GLU A 33 -12.40 8.76 0.93
C GLU A 33 -11.70 9.70 1.92
N ASP A 34 -12.04 9.62 3.23
CA ASP A 34 -11.37 10.42 4.27
C ASP A 34 -9.89 10.08 4.38
N VAL A 35 -9.56 8.78 4.31
CA VAL A 35 -8.16 8.31 4.32
C VAL A 35 -7.44 8.84 3.08
N ALA A 36 -8.01 8.70 1.88
CA ALA A 36 -7.41 9.18 0.65
C ALA A 36 -7.13 10.69 0.69
N ARG A 37 -8.11 11.51 1.13
CA ARG A 37 -7.93 12.95 1.32
C ARG A 37 -6.84 13.29 2.35
N LYS A 38 -6.78 12.52 3.44
CA LYS A 38 -5.77 12.75 4.48
C LYS A 38 -4.37 12.41 3.99
N VAL A 39 -4.22 11.33 3.22
CA VAL A 39 -2.95 10.95 2.57
C VAL A 39 -2.52 12.02 1.59
N GLU A 40 -3.43 12.49 0.71
CA GLU A 40 -3.16 13.57 -0.24
C GLU A 40 -2.69 14.85 0.47
N LYS A 41 -3.37 15.24 1.54
CA LYS A 41 -2.99 16.42 2.33
C LYS A 41 -1.64 16.24 3.05
N ALA A 42 -1.39 15.05 3.61
CA ALA A 42 -0.19 14.78 4.39
C ALA A 42 1.08 14.74 3.53
N ARG A 43 0.99 14.23 2.29
CA ARG A 43 2.12 14.21 1.37
C ARG A 43 2.52 15.62 0.88
N GLY A 44 1.60 16.58 0.84
CA GLY A 44 1.86 17.92 0.29
C GLY A 44 2.33 17.87 -1.16
N SER A 45 3.55 18.34 -1.42
CA SER A 45 4.21 18.28 -2.74
C SER A 45 5.07 17.02 -2.93
N GLU A 46 5.23 16.18 -1.91
CA GLU A 46 6.08 14.98 -1.99
C GLU A 46 5.32 13.83 -2.66
N MET A 47 6.01 13.07 -3.47
CA MET A 47 5.45 11.86 -4.10
C MET A 47 5.76 10.65 -3.22
N ILE A 48 4.71 9.91 -2.88
CA ILE A 48 4.85 8.64 -2.13
C ILE A 48 5.55 7.61 -3.01
N VAL A 49 5.18 7.59 -4.30
CA VAL A 49 5.82 6.82 -5.36
C VAL A 49 6.05 7.74 -6.57
N LEU A 50 7.15 7.56 -7.27
CA LEU A 50 7.48 8.35 -8.46
C LEU A 50 6.70 7.83 -9.69
N PRO A 51 6.30 8.71 -10.61
CA PRO A 51 5.77 8.29 -11.89
C PRO A 51 6.83 7.54 -12.70
N GLY A 52 6.40 6.68 -13.59
CA GLY A 52 7.29 5.92 -14.45
C GLY A 52 6.85 4.47 -14.64
N LYS A 53 7.73 3.71 -15.27
CA LYS A 53 7.55 2.28 -15.50
C LYS A 53 7.91 1.49 -14.24
N TRP A 54 7.00 0.63 -13.84
CA TRP A 54 7.13 -0.22 -12.67
C TRP A 54 6.99 -1.68 -13.07
N VAL A 55 7.73 -2.54 -12.41
CA VAL A 55 7.57 -3.99 -12.46
C VAL A 55 7.02 -4.44 -11.13
N GLN A 56 5.96 -5.23 -11.17
CA GLN A 56 5.29 -5.79 -10.00
C GLN A 56 5.37 -7.31 -10.03
N ASP A 57 5.70 -7.88 -8.89
CA ASP A 57 5.62 -9.31 -8.61
C ASP A 57 4.55 -9.53 -7.54
N VAL A 58 3.53 -10.32 -7.88
CA VAL A 58 2.47 -10.69 -6.94
C VAL A 58 2.64 -12.14 -6.54
N THR A 59 2.77 -12.39 -5.26
CA THR A 59 2.85 -13.74 -4.69
C THR A 59 1.60 -14.03 -3.86
N MET A 60 0.91 -15.12 -4.18
CA MET A 60 -0.16 -15.63 -3.34
C MET A 60 0.43 -16.55 -2.27
N GLU A 61 0.46 -16.10 -1.02
CA GLU A 61 0.97 -16.86 0.11
C GLU A 61 -0.06 -17.89 0.62
N THR A 62 -1.34 -17.48 0.67
CA THR A 62 -2.44 -18.31 1.15
C THR A 62 -3.66 -18.14 0.26
N PHE A 63 -4.33 -19.25 -0.03
CA PHE A 63 -5.66 -19.26 -0.63
C PHE A 63 -6.43 -20.44 -0.09
N GLU A 64 -7.45 -20.17 0.70
CA GLU A 64 -8.26 -21.17 1.37
C GLU A 64 -9.75 -20.83 1.24
N ILE A 65 -10.52 -21.80 0.78
CA ILE A 65 -11.98 -21.76 0.76
C ILE A 65 -12.46 -23.05 1.43
N PRO A 66 -13.05 -22.97 2.63
CA PRO A 66 -13.60 -24.14 3.31
C PRO A 66 -14.61 -24.88 2.44
N GLY A 67 -14.47 -26.20 2.36
CA GLY A 67 -15.34 -27.04 1.49
C GLY A 67 -14.90 -27.16 0.04
N MET A 68 -13.94 -26.37 -0.42
CA MET A 68 -13.34 -26.56 -1.75
C MET A 68 -12.29 -27.68 -1.69
N PRO A 69 -12.31 -28.66 -2.62
CA PRO A 69 -11.28 -29.70 -2.68
C PRO A 69 -9.87 -29.11 -2.83
N ALA A 70 -8.89 -29.72 -2.17
CA ALA A 70 -7.50 -29.23 -2.19
C ALA A 70 -6.90 -29.11 -3.61
N SER A 71 -7.29 -30.03 -4.51
CA SER A 71 -6.89 -29.98 -5.93
C SER A 71 -7.44 -28.74 -6.64
N ALA A 72 -8.69 -28.38 -6.39
CA ALA A 72 -9.30 -27.18 -6.96
C ALA A 72 -8.63 -25.90 -6.43
N GLN A 73 -8.35 -25.85 -5.13
CA GLN A 73 -7.59 -24.74 -4.54
C GLN A 73 -6.18 -24.63 -5.14
N ALA A 74 -5.49 -25.75 -5.36
CA ALA A 74 -4.18 -25.77 -5.99
C ALA A 74 -4.23 -25.26 -7.43
N SER A 75 -5.24 -25.65 -8.21
CA SER A 75 -5.43 -25.15 -9.58
C SER A 75 -5.66 -23.65 -9.63
N VAL A 76 -6.47 -23.10 -8.73
CA VAL A 76 -6.68 -21.64 -8.63
C VAL A 76 -5.35 -20.93 -8.30
N ARG A 77 -4.60 -21.43 -7.32
CA ARG A 77 -3.28 -20.85 -6.99
C ARG A 77 -2.32 -20.84 -8.17
N GLU A 78 -2.26 -21.94 -8.91
CA GLU A 78 -1.37 -22.04 -10.08
C GLU A 78 -1.77 -21.08 -11.20
N THR A 79 -3.07 -20.99 -11.50
CA THR A 79 -3.59 -20.04 -12.48
C THR A 79 -3.26 -18.59 -12.08
N MET A 80 -3.39 -18.24 -10.81
CA MET A 80 -3.08 -16.89 -10.35
C MET A 80 -1.57 -16.60 -10.39
N LYS A 81 -0.72 -17.58 -10.10
CA LYS A 81 0.75 -17.43 -10.23
C LYS A 81 1.17 -17.12 -11.66
N SER A 82 0.57 -17.79 -12.65
CA SER A 82 0.96 -17.62 -14.06
C SER A 82 0.69 -16.21 -14.60
N HIS A 83 -0.16 -15.43 -13.93
CA HIS A 83 -0.54 -14.06 -14.35
C HIS A 83 0.07 -12.98 -13.43
N ALA A 84 0.85 -13.37 -12.42
CA ALA A 84 1.17 -12.50 -11.30
C ALA A 84 2.61 -11.97 -11.27
N SER A 85 3.51 -12.50 -12.10
CA SER A 85 4.93 -12.14 -12.05
C SER A 85 5.36 -11.29 -13.24
N GLY A 86 6.15 -10.26 -12.97
CA GLY A 86 6.73 -9.41 -14.01
C GLY A 86 5.72 -8.50 -14.69
N HIS A 87 4.59 -8.18 -14.03
CA HIS A 87 3.59 -7.28 -14.59
C HIS A 87 4.15 -5.87 -14.67
N GLU A 88 4.24 -5.34 -15.89
CA GLU A 88 4.71 -3.98 -16.12
C GLU A 88 3.53 -3.02 -16.12
N ILE A 89 3.60 -1.98 -15.28
CA ILE A 89 2.64 -0.89 -15.27
C ILE A 89 3.34 0.44 -15.49
N CYS A 90 2.63 1.39 -16.08
CA CYS A 90 3.08 2.76 -16.20
C CYS A 90 2.25 3.63 -15.26
N LEU A 91 2.86 4.16 -14.22
CA LEU A 91 2.24 5.16 -13.34
C LEU A 91 2.48 6.54 -13.94
N THR A 92 1.42 7.24 -14.26
CA THR A 92 1.48 8.63 -14.72
C THR A 92 1.62 9.60 -13.55
N ASP A 93 1.92 10.87 -13.82
CA ASP A 93 1.88 11.93 -12.81
C ASP A 93 0.50 12.07 -12.17
N ALA A 94 -0.58 11.78 -12.90
CA ALA A 94 -1.93 11.82 -12.38
C ALA A 94 -2.17 10.68 -11.38
N ASP A 95 -1.71 9.46 -11.71
CA ASP A 95 -1.86 8.28 -10.85
C ASP A 95 -1.08 8.44 -9.54
N THR A 96 0.10 9.04 -9.59
CA THR A 96 0.92 9.26 -8.39
C THR A 96 0.44 10.43 -7.54
N LYS A 97 -0.26 11.41 -8.13
CA LYS A 97 -0.83 12.57 -7.40
C LYS A 97 -2.14 12.22 -6.71
N ARG A 98 -2.93 11.35 -7.29
CA ARG A 98 -4.18 10.83 -6.73
C ARG A 98 -4.09 9.31 -6.80
N PRO A 99 -3.59 8.64 -5.74
CA PRO A 99 -3.83 7.20 -5.63
C PRO A 99 -5.32 7.00 -5.86
N SER A 100 -5.67 6.26 -6.92
CA SER A 100 -7.07 6.07 -7.27
C SER A 100 -7.82 5.54 -6.05
N GLU A 101 -9.06 5.95 -5.88
CA GLU A 101 -9.93 5.38 -4.84
C GLU A 101 -9.97 3.84 -4.97
N ASP A 102 -9.76 3.33 -6.18
CA ASP A 102 -9.61 1.90 -6.49
C ASP A 102 -8.40 1.25 -5.81
N PHE A 103 -7.33 2.00 -5.56
CA PHE A 103 -6.18 1.50 -4.79
C PHE A 103 -6.54 1.22 -3.33
N PHE A 104 -7.51 1.94 -2.77
CA PHE A 104 -7.88 1.83 -1.35
C PHE A 104 -9.13 0.99 -1.09
N ALA A 105 -9.97 0.66 -2.04
CA ALA A 105 -11.12 -0.23 -1.88
C ALA A 105 -12.22 -0.07 -2.95
N GLY A 106 -11.97 0.67 -4.00
CA GLY A 106 -12.97 0.99 -5.01
C GLY A 106 -13.94 2.11 -4.59
N LYS A 107 -14.40 2.80 -5.61
CA LYS A 107 -15.43 3.84 -5.49
C LYS A 107 -16.75 3.18 -5.13
N ASP A 108 -17.53 3.78 -4.24
CA ASP A 108 -18.84 3.28 -3.82
C ASP A 108 -18.83 1.99 -2.96
N SER A 109 -17.69 1.61 -2.37
CA SER A 109 -17.64 0.47 -1.47
C SER A 109 -18.16 0.85 -0.07
N ASN A 110 -18.99 -0.02 0.54
CA ASN A 110 -19.38 0.08 1.95
C ASN A 110 -18.22 -0.32 2.86
N CYS A 111 -17.03 0.27 2.62
CA CYS A 111 -15.81 -0.04 3.32
C CYS A 111 -15.42 1.10 4.26
N ARG A 112 -14.87 0.73 5.41
CA ARG A 112 -14.30 1.65 6.38
C ARG A 112 -12.98 1.11 6.89
N TYR A 113 -12.04 2.00 7.10
CA TYR A 113 -10.83 1.68 7.84
C TYR A 113 -11.12 1.72 9.35
N GLU A 114 -11.01 0.58 10.02
CA GLU A 114 -10.99 0.52 11.48
C GLU A 114 -9.77 1.26 12.03
N ARG A 115 -8.63 1.12 11.34
CA ARG A 115 -7.42 1.90 11.55
C ARG A 115 -6.63 2.01 10.25
N PHE A 116 -5.94 3.12 10.10
CA PHE A 116 -4.99 3.36 9.00
C PHE A 116 -3.85 4.24 9.51
N THR A 117 -2.62 3.79 9.33
CA THR A 117 -1.42 4.56 9.63
C THR A 117 -0.47 4.55 8.45
N MET A 118 0.15 5.70 8.19
CA MET A 118 1.17 5.87 7.17
C MET A 118 2.23 6.80 7.72
N ARG A 119 3.44 6.28 7.94
CA ARG A 119 4.52 7.02 8.60
C ARG A 119 5.85 6.31 8.44
N GLY A 120 6.94 7.06 8.19
CA GLY A 120 8.29 6.51 8.16
C GLY A 120 8.48 5.46 7.07
N GLY A 121 7.91 5.67 5.87
CA GLY A 121 7.98 4.69 4.79
C GLY A 121 7.18 3.41 5.06
N LYS A 122 6.30 3.39 6.07
CA LYS A 122 5.48 2.23 6.44
C LYS A 122 4.00 2.54 6.33
N ILE A 123 3.24 1.53 5.93
CA ILE A 123 1.78 1.55 5.90
C ILE A 123 1.24 0.36 6.70
N ASP A 124 0.22 0.61 7.52
CA ASP A 124 -0.54 -0.42 8.23
C ASP A 124 -2.01 0.00 8.25
N GLY A 125 -2.90 -0.89 7.87
CA GLY A 125 -4.33 -0.63 7.86
C GLY A 125 -5.14 -1.87 8.10
N VAL A 126 -6.32 -1.69 8.69
CA VAL A 126 -7.37 -2.70 8.74
C VAL A 126 -8.62 -2.07 8.17
N MET A 127 -9.14 -2.66 7.12
CA MET A 127 -10.35 -2.22 6.46
C MET A 127 -11.43 -3.30 6.57
N ARG A 128 -12.66 -2.86 6.81
CA ARG A 128 -13.84 -3.70 6.85
C ARG A 128 -14.86 -3.22 5.82
N CYS A 129 -15.33 -4.14 5.03
CA CYS A 129 -16.37 -3.94 4.02
C CYS A 129 -17.58 -4.80 4.35
N GLU A 130 -18.78 -4.26 4.14
CA GLU A 130 -20.03 -5.01 4.31
C GLU A 130 -20.84 -4.91 3.03
N GLU A 131 -21.07 -6.03 2.38
CA GLU A 131 -21.86 -6.09 1.15
C GLU A 131 -22.73 -7.36 1.13
N ARG A 132 -24.03 -7.17 0.91
CA ARG A 132 -25.01 -8.27 0.72
C ARG A 132 -24.96 -9.38 1.78
N GLY A 133 -24.73 -8.99 3.05
CA GLY A 133 -24.63 -9.94 4.15
C GLY A 133 -23.28 -10.65 4.26
N MET A 134 -22.31 -10.25 3.45
CA MET A 134 -20.90 -10.65 3.61
C MET A 134 -20.12 -9.56 4.33
N THR A 135 -19.23 -9.97 5.19
CA THR A 135 -18.20 -9.12 5.78
C THR A 135 -16.85 -9.50 5.21
N GLN A 136 -16.15 -8.53 4.67
CA GLN A 136 -14.77 -8.70 4.25
C GLN A 136 -13.87 -7.85 5.15
N THR A 137 -12.84 -8.46 5.72
CA THR A 137 -11.80 -7.77 6.47
C THR A 137 -10.50 -7.89 5.71
N MET A 138 -9.80 -6.78 5.50
CA MET A 138 -8.49 -6.72 4.87
C MET A 138 -7.49 -6.06 5.81
N GLU A 139 -6.43 -6.78 6.14
CA GLU A 139 -5.24 -6.21 6.78
C GLU A 139 -4.20 -5.89 5.72
N LEU A 140 -3.74 -4.66 5.70
CA LEU A 140 -2.70 -4.15 4.81
C LEU A 140 -1.48 -3.79 5.64
N LYS A 141 -0.33 -4.32 5.28
CA LYS A 141 0.97 -3.95 5.88
C LYS A 141 2.02 -3.86 4.80
N GLY A 142 2.89 -2.84 4.90
CA GLY A 142 3.96 -2.74 3.92
C GLY A 142 4.92 -1.59 4.18
N ASP A 143 5.90 -1.57 3.30
CA ASP A 143 6.88 -0.52 3.21
C ASP A 143 6.75 0.16 1.84
N TYR A 144 6.99 1.47 1.80
CA TYR A 144 6.99 2.24 0.57
C TYR A 144 8.13 3.24 0.54
N ALA A 145 8.64 3.49 -0.64
CA ALA A 145 9.61 4.53 -0.96
C ALA A 145 9.33 5.08 -2.37
N PRO A 146 9.95 6.19 -2.76
CA PRO A 146 9.68 6.77 -4.08
C PRO A 146 9.90 5.84 -5.27
N ASP A 147 10.77 4.85 -5.17
CA ASP A 147 11.17 3.93 -6.24
C ASP A 147 10.82 2.46 -6.00
N HIS A 148 10.23 2.11 -4.87
CA HIS A 148 9.78 0.74 -4.58
C HIS A 148 8.71 0.70 -3.50
N TYR A 149 7.94 -0.38 -3.47
CA TYR A 149 7.07 -0.72 -2.36
C TYR A 149 6.92 -2.24 -2.23
N ALA A 150 6.65 -2.67 -1.01
CA ALA A 150 6.34 -4.05 -0.67
C ALA A 150 5.09 -4.06 0.22
N MET A 151 4.03 -4.71 -0.23
CA MET A 151 2.74 -4.75 0.46
C MET A 151 2.31 -6.18 0.71
N ARG A 152 1.82 -6.47 1.91
CA ARG A 152 1.16 -7.73 2.25
C ARG A 152 -0.29 -7.43 2.61
N MET A 153 -1.19 -8.12 1.94
CA MET A 153 -2.63 -8.04 2.13
C MET A 153 -3.15 -9.38 2.62
N ASP A 154 -3.77 -9.40 3.80
CA ASP A 154 -4.45 -10.57 4.38
C ASP A 154 -5.96 -10.28 4.34
N MET A 155 -6.67 -11.00 3.49
CA MET A 155 -8.08 -10.79 3.22
C MET A 155 -8.91 -11.98 3.70
N ARG A 156 -9.92 -11.70 4.51
CA ARG A 156 -10.88 -12.68 5.02
C ARG A 156 -12.28 -12.24 4.68
N THR A 157 -13.03 -13.15 4.10
CA THR A 157 -14.46 -12.96 3.85
C THR A 157 -15.25 -13.90 4.73
N ASP A 158 -16.33 -13.43 5.31
CA ASP A 158 -17.25 -14.22 6.15
C ASP A 158 -18.71 -13.85 5.85
N GLY A 159 -19.59 -14.84 5.79
CA GLY A 159 -21.02 -14.65 5.58
C GLY A 159 -21.47 -14.77 4.13
N GLY A 160 -22.71 -14.29 3.85
CA GLY A 160 -23.34 -14.32 2.54
C GLY A 160 -24.10 -15.62 2.25
N PRO A 161 -24.95 -15.59 1.21
CA PRO A 161 -25.84 -16.70 0.83
C PRO A 161 -25.10 -17.89 0.20
N ALA A 162 -23.83 -17.77 -0.09
CA ALA A 162 -23.04 -18.74 -0.85
C ALA A 162 -22.46 -19.91 -0.03
N GLY A 163 -22.90 -20.11 1.22
CA GLY A 163 -22.43 -21.25 2.05
C GLY A 163 -20.90 -21.23 2.25
N ALA A 164 -20.21 -22.31 1.85
CA ALA A 164 -18.75 -22.43 1.98
C ALA A 164 -17.97 -21.34 1.18
N MET A 165 -18.52 -20.88 0.08
CA MET A 165 -17.93 -19.77 -0.72
C MET A 165 -17.98 -18.42 0.00
N GLY A 166 -18.83 -18.28 1.03
CA GLY A 166 -18.89 -17.11 1.88
C GLY A 166 -17.75 -17.04 2.92
N LYS A 167 -16.88 -18.04 2.95
CA LYS A 167 -15.69 -18.03 3.81
C LYS A 167 -14.45 -18.21 2.93
N MET A 168 -13.65 -17.18 2.84
CA MET A 168 -12.40 -17.22 2.09
C MET A 168 -11.29 -16.56 2.92
N HIS A 169 -10.11 -17.16 2.88
CA HIS A 169 -8.90 -16.54 3.39
C HIS A 169 -7.86 -16.49 2.28
N MET A 170 -7.41 -15.29 1.97
CA MET A 170 -6.40 -15.05 0.93
C MET A 170 -5.32 -14.13 1.48
N VAL A 171 -4.08 -14.51 1.28
CA VAL A 171 -2.93 -13.68 1.60
C VAL A 171 -2.11 -13.46 0.34
N MET A 172 -1.90 -12.21 0.01
CA MET A 172 -1.09 -11.79 -1.14
C MET A 172 0.04 -10.88 -0.68
N ARG A 173 1.17 -11.01 -1.35
CA ARG A 173 2.30 -10.09 -1.28
C ARG A 173 2.54 -9.48 -2.65
N VAL A 174 2.69 -8.18 -2.68
CA VAL A 174 3.06 -7.42 -3.88
C VAL A 174 4.40 -6.76 -3.61
N ASP A 175 5.40 -7.05 -4.42
CA ASP A 175 6.68 -6.36 -4.44
C ASP A 175 6.78 -5.60 -5.76
N ALA A 176 7.04 -4.29 -5.71
CA ALA A 176 7.10 -3.45 -6.90
C ALA A 176 8.32 -2.55 -6.90
N LYS A 177 8.91 -2.36 -8.08
CA LYS A 177 10.08 -1.52 -8.27
C LYS A 177 9.94 -0.68 -9.52
N ARG A 178 10.30 0.60 -9.41
CA ARG A 178 10.44 1.49 -10.55
C ARG A 178 11.67 1.10 -11.37
N VAL A 179 11.50 0.92 -12.67
CA VAL A 179 12.55 0.47 -13.59
C VAL A 179 12.93 1.53 -14.63
N GLY A 180 12.22 2.65 -14.68
CA GLY A 180 12.51 3.72 -15.62
C GLY A 180 11.33 4.64 -15.87
N ASP A 181 11.37 5.36 -16.96
CA ASP A 181 10.27 6.20 -17.39
C ASP A 181 9.30 5.41 -18.28
N CYS A 182 8.05 5.86 -18.34
CA CYS A 182 7.07 5.27 -19.25
C CYS A 182 7.45 5.53 -20.70
N ASP A 183 7.17 4.59 -21.58
CA ASP A 183 7.28 4.81 -23.02
C ASP A 183 6.33 5.93 -23.46
N ALA A 184 6.72 6.69 -24.50
CA ALA A 184 6.00 7.88 -24.97
C ALA A 184 4.52 7.64 -25.37
N ALA A 185 4.08 6.40 -25.40
CA ALA A 185 2.70 6.01 -25.71
C ALA A 185 1.80 5.85 -24.48
N GLY A 186 2.33 5.83 -23.27
CA GLY A 186 1.54 5.66 -22.03
C GLY A 186 0.63 4.43 -22.00
N LYS A 187 0.88 3.44 -22.85
CA LYS A 187 -0.01 2.28 -23.04
C LYS A 187 0.59 1.05 -22.37
N GLU A 188 -0.19 0.54 -21.44
CA GLU A 188 -0.10 -0.82 -20.95
C GLU A 188 -0.12 -1.81 -22.13
N LYS A 189 0.97 -2.54 -22.35
CA LYS A 189 0.93 -3.73 -23.19
C LYS A 189 0.37 -4.86 -22.33
N SER A 190 -0.94 -5.07 -22.39
CA SER A 190 -1.52 -6.35 -21.95
C SER A 190 -1.06 -7.42 -22.94
N THR A 191 -0.27 -8.34 -22.47
CA THR A 191 0.05 -9.59 -23.17
C THR A 191 -0.87 -10.67 -22.66
#